data_a99461285361529bd84babbe804af899
#
_entry.id   a99461285361529bd84babbe804af899
#
_cell.length_a   1.000
_cell.length_b   1.000
_cell.length_c   1.000
_cell.angle_alpha   90.00
_cell.angle_beta   90.00
_cell.angle_gamma   90.00
#
_symmetry.space_group_name_H-M   'P 1'
#
loop_
_entity.id
_entity.type
_entity.pdbx_description
1 polymer ?
#
loop_
_entity_poly.entity_id
_entity_poly.type
_entity_poly.pdbx_seq_one_letter_code
_entity_poly.pdbx_strand_id
1 'polypeptide(L)'
;KWKLIAQYINLYYDMDIIENHPGAPVVKANIGFVDLSYRITNKQSIRFELQHLWDNINRSNTEESATVGHEDVYKKRGNWAAALVEYSIAAKWFVSVGDKYNYGNPIADNRDHYYTASLGYIHESTRIVLTGGRQSEGMVCVGGVCRVVPASSGFSLSITTSF
;
A
#
# COMPACT_ATOMS: atom_id res chain seq x y z
N LYS A 1 -19.67 17.77 0.88
CA LYS A 1 -18.52 18.32 1.63
C LYS A 1 -17.27 17.53 1.23
N TRP A 2 -16.18 18.25 0.97
CA TRP A 2 -14.87 17.71 0.63
C TRP A 2 -13.99 17.67 1.87
N LYS A 3 -13.12 16.65 1.95
CA LYS A 3 -11.99 16.56 2.87
C LYS A 3 -10.78 16.16 2.05
N LEU A 4 -9.71 16.93 2.13
CA LEU A 4 -8.43 16.67 1.48
C LEU A 4 -7.36 16.52 2.56
N ILE A 5 -6.55 15.46 2.45
CA ILE A 5 -5.33 15.28 3.20
C ILE A 5 -4.22 15.13 2.18
N ALA A 6 -3.16 15.91 2.30
CA ALA A 6 -1.95 15.76 1.51
C ALA A 6 -0.76 15.64 2.44
N GLN A 7 0.13 14.70 2.17
CA GLN A 7 1.31 14.44 2.97
C GLN A 7 2.50 14.19 2.05
N TYR A 8 3.64 14.71 2.45
CA TYR A 8 4.92 14.45 1.82
C TYR A 8 5.90 13.97 2.88
N ILE A 9 6.60 12.87 2.59
CA ILE A 9 7.57 12.26 3.47
C ILE A 9 8.88 12.14 2.71
N ASN A 10 9.96 12.62 3.28
CA ASN A 10 11.32 12.38 2.80
C ASN A 10 12.00 11.41 3.77
N LEU A 11 12.46 10.27 3.25
CA LEU A 11 13.13 9.23 4.01
C LEU A 11 14.60 9.16 3.61
N TYR A 12 15.43 9.09 4.62
CA TYR A 12 16.85 8.82 4.49
C TYR A 12 17.26 7.87 5.62
N TYR A 13 17.61 6.63 5.27
CA TYR A 13 18.03 5.67 6.27
C TYR A 13 19.01 4.65 5.69
N ASP A 14 19.81 4.07 6.58
CA ASP A 14 20.75 3.00 6.27
C ASP A 14 20.08 1.64 6.53
N MET A 15 19.85 0.86 5.45
CA MET A 15 19.24 -0.46 5.56
C MET A 15 20.12 -1.47 6.27
N ASP A 16 21.44 -1.33 6.17
CA ASP A 16 22.39 -2.20 6.87
C ASP A 16 22.16 -2.14 8.38
N ILE A 17 22.01 -0.92 8.90
CA ILE A 17 21.85 -0.69 10.35
C ILE A 17 20.41 -0.94 10.81
N ILE A 18 19.41 -0.47 10.06
CA ILE A 18 18.01 -0.45 10.53
C ILE A 18 17.31 -1.80 10.26
N GLU A 19 17.57 -2.41 9.09
CA GLU A 19 16.92 -3.64 8.67
C GLU A 19 17.82 -4.87 8.81
N ASN A 20 19.04 -4.70 9.32
CA ASN A 20 20.05 -5.76 9.49
C ASN A 20 20.35 -6.50 8.18
N HIS A 21 20.52 -5.75 7.10
CA HIS A 21 20.95 -6.26 5.80
C HIS A 21 22.39 -5.81 5.49
N PRO A 22 23.43 -6.57 5.94
CA PRO A 22 24.82 -6.18 5.79
C PRO A 22 25.21 -5.89 4.33
N GLY A 23 25.79 -4.69 4.10
CA GLY A 23 26.19 -4.22 2.78
C GLY A 23 25.05 -3.65 1.92
N ALA A 24 23.85 -3.50 2.47
CA ALA A 24 22.77 -2.81 1.77
C ALA A 24 23.03 -1.31 1.69
N PRO A 25 22.68 -0.63 0.58
CA PRO A 25 22.91 0.80 0.44
C PRO A 25 21.94 1.64 1.25
N VAL A 26 22.34 2.88 1.50
CA VAL A 26 21.48 3.91 2.08
C VAL A 26 20.27 4.17 1.17
N VAL A 27 19.08 4.10 1.74
CA VAL A 27 17.82 4.40 1.06
C VAL A 27 17.52 5.89 1.14
N LYS A 28 17.22 6.48 -0.02
CA LYS A 28 16.71 7.85 -0.16
C LYS A 28 15.39 7.75 -0.91
N ALA A 29 14.29 7.92 -0.21
CA ALA A 29 12.97 7.82 -0.80
C ALA A 29 12.13 9.05 -0.48
N ASN A 30 11.26 9.42 -1.41
CA ASN A 30 10.26 10.45 -1.24
C ASN A 30 8.89 9.82 -1.45
N ILE A 31 7.95 10.10 -0.56
CA ILE A 31 6.59 9.58 -0.64
C ILE A 31 5.63 10.76 -0.68
N GLY A 32 4.84 10.82 -1.73
CA GLY A 32 3.69 11.71 -1.83
C GLY A 32 2.41 10.92 -1.56
N PHE A 33 1.54 11.46 -0.74
CA PHE A 33 0.25 10.87 -0.38
C PHE A 33 -0.85 11.91 -0.52
N VAL A 34 -1.97 11.54 -1.16
CA VAL A 34 -3.18 12.37 -1.27
C VAL A 34 -4.39 11.52 -0.97
N ASP A 35 -5.21 11.94 -0.02
CA ASP A 35 -6.51 11.36 0.32
C ASP A 35 -7.59 12.42 0.08
N LEU A 36 -8.51 12.12 -0.79
CA LEU A 36 -9.63 12.97 -1.13
C LEU A 36 -10.94 12.25 -0.83
N SER A 37 -11.67 12.74 0.16
CA SER A 37 -12.98 12.22 0.51
C SER A 37 -14.08 13.18 0.12
N TYR A 38 -15.14 12.68 -0.50
CA TYR A 38 -16.33 13.44 -0.88
C TYR A 38 -17.59 12.81 -0.32
N ARG A 39 -18.35 13.60 0.45
CA ARG A 39 -19.67 13.18 0.92
C ARG A 39 -20.71 13.52 -0.13
N ILE A 40 -21.25 12.50 -0.80
CA ILE A 40 -22.27 12.62 -1.85
C ILE A 40 -23.62 12.97 -1.20
N THR A 41 -24.01 12.20 -0.18
CA THR A 41 -25.20 12.42 0.62
C THR A 41 -24.86 12.25 2.11
N ASN A 42 -25.84 12.41 3.01
CA ASN A 42 -25.64 12.14 4.43
C ASN A 42 -25.35 10.64 4.73
N LYS A 43 -25.62 9.76 3.77
CA LYS A 43 -25.45 8.31 3.89
C LYS A 43 -24.42 7.71 2.94
N GLN A 44 -23.85 8.50 2.02
CA GLN A 44 -22.95 8.01 0.98
C GLN A 44 -21.72 8.88 0.89
N SER A 45 -20.56 8.24 0.80
CA SER A 45 -19.29 8.91 0.58
C SER A 45 -18.40 8.09 -0.34
N ILE A 46 -17.54 8.79 -1.06
CA ILE A 46 -16.49 8.23 -1.88
C ILE A 46 -15.16 8.78 -1.41
N ARG A 47 -14.14 7.94 -1.40
CA ARG A 47 -12.76 8.27 -1.03
C ARG A 47 -11.83 7.82 -2.12
N PHE A 48 -10.91 8.68 -2.50
CA PHE A 48 -9.81 8.42 -3.41
C PHE A 48 -8.51 8.59 -2.64
N GLU A 49 -7.66 7.62 -2.72
CA GLU A 49 -6.31 7.65 -2.15
C GLU A 49 -5.30 7.43 -3.26
N LEU A 50 -4.32 8.30 -3.37
CA LEU A 50 -3.21 8.20 -4.30
C LEU A 50 -1.91 8.28 -3.51
N GLN A 51 -1.00 7.37 -3.80
CA GLN A 51 0.34 7.36 -3.23
C GLN A 51 1.36 7.21 -4.34
N HIS A 52 2.47 7.88 -4.17
CA HIS A 52 3.61 7.72 -5.07
C HIS A 52 4.90 7.72 -4.27
N LEU A 53 5.72 6.72 -4.49
CA LEU A 53 7.04 6.59 -3.91
C LEU A 53 8.08 6.76 -5.02
N TRP A 54 8.99 7.72 -4.83
CA TRP A 54 10.16 7.91 -5.66
C TRP A 54 11.38 7.38 -4.90
N ASP A 55 12.04 6.40 -5.49
CA ASP A 55 13.30 5.84 -4.98
C ASP A 55 14.46 6.38 -5.82
N ASN A 56 15.43 7.02 -5.15
CA ASN A 56 16.62 7.60 -5.79
C ASN A 56 17.80 6.62 -5.85
N ILE A 57 17.55 5.34 -6.11
CA ILE A 57 18.65 4.37 -6.25
C ILE A 57 19.35 4.55 -7.58
N ASN A 58 20.66 4.77 -7.52
CA ASN A 58 21.53 4.80 -8.69
C ASN A 58 21.52 3.39 -9.37
N ARG A 59 20.95 3.33 -10.56
CA ARG A 59 20.80 2.10 -11.36
C ARG A 59 22.13 1.40 -11.71
N SER A 60 23.25 2.14 -11.69
CA SER A 60 24.56 1.62 -12.08
C SER A 60 25.16 0.57 -11.13
N ASN A 61 24.70 0.50 -9.88
CA ASN A 61 25.24 -0.44 -8.90
C ASN A 61 24.33 -1.66 -8.66
N THR A 62 23.21 -1.75 -9.40
CA THR A 62 22.14 -2.72 -9.13
C THR A 62 22.46 -4.10 -9.71
N GLU A 63 23.12 -4.15 -10.89
CA GLU A 63 23.46 -5.41 -11.54
C GLU A 63 24.57 -6.16 -10.84
N GLU A 64 25.57 -5.45 -10.30
CA GLU A 64 26.71 -6.03 -9.59
C GLU A 64 26.32 -6.54 -8.19
N SER A 65 25.37 -5.86 -7.52
CA SER A 65 24.92 -6.22 -6.18
C SER A 65 23.86 -7.32 -6.16
N ALA A 66 23.11 -7.53 -7.26
CA ALA A 66 22.17 -8.63 -7.41
C ALA A 66 22.82 -10.01 -7.42
N THR A 67 24.12 -10.07 -7.74
CA THR A 67 24.90 -11.32 -7.76
C THR A 67 25.38 -11.78 -6.38
N VAL A 68 25.23 -10.96 -5.33
CA VAL A 68 25.80 -11.23 -3.99
C VAL A 68 24.70 -11.49 -2.94
N GLY A 69 23.72 -12.34 -3.23
CA GLY A 69 22.81 -12.87 -2.19
C GLY A 69 21.74 -11.92 -1.63
N HIS A 70 21.58 -10.72 -2.17
CA HIS A 70 20.58 -9.72 -1.73
C HIS A 70 19.35 -9.63 -2.65
N GLU A 71 18.99 -10.70 -3.33
CA GLU A 71 17.89 -10.73 -4.31
C GLU A 71 16.56 -10.21 -3.74
N ASP A 72 16.24 -10.53 -2.48
CA ASP A 72 14.99 -10.12 -1.85
C ASP A 72 14.92 -8.60 -1.56
N VAL A 73 16.07 -7.97 -1.29
CA VAL A 73 16.19 -6.53 -1.09
C VAL A 73 15.89 -5.76 -2.38
N TYR A 74 16.30 -6.32 -3.53
CA TYR A 74 16.10 -5.68 -4.85
C TYR A 74 14.71 -5.93 -5.44
N LYS A 75 14.03 -7.01 -5.03
CA LYS A 75 12.66 -7.31 -5.51
C LYS A 75 11.64 -6.21 -5.18
N LYS A 76 11.87 -5.43 -4.12
CA LYS A 76 10.93 -4.40 -3.65
C LYS A 76 11.33 -2.98 -3.99
N ARG A 77 12.45 -2.78 -4.67
CA ARG A 77 13.00 -1.46 -4.99
C ARG A 77 12.35 -0.83 -6.20
N GLY A 78 12.62 0.47 -6.34
CA GLY A 78 12.16 1.29 -7.44
C GLY A 78 10.94 2.13 -7.08
N ASN A 79 10.44 2.82 -8.10
CA ASN A 79 9.31 3.71 -7.93
C ASN A 79 7.99 2.91 -7.87
N TRP A 80 7.11 3.34 -6.98
CA TRP A 80 5.80 2.75 -6.78
C TRP A 80 4.71 3.79 -6.98
N ALA A 81 3.63 3.37 -7.59
CA ALA A 81 2.38 4.12 -7.62
C ALA A 81 1.28 3.26 -6.99
N ALA A 82 0.42 3.87 -6.18
CA ALA A 82 -0.75 3.19 -5.64
C ALA A 82 -1.98 4.08 -5.74
N ALA A 83 -3.10 3.47 -6.05
CA ALA A 83 -4.41 4.12 -6.09
C ALA A 83 -5.44 3.23 -5.39
N LEU A 84 -6.34 3.84 -4.62
CA LEU A 84 -7.47 3.17 -3.99
C LEU A 84 -8.71 4.03 -4.13
N VAL A 85 -9.81 3.39 -4.45
CA VAL A 85 -11.15 3.99 -4.45
C VAL A 85 -12.01 3.21 -3.46
N GLU A 86 -12.67 3.91 -2.56
CA GLU A 86 -13.59 3.35 -1.58
C GLU A 86 -14.93 4.06 -1.65
N TYR A 87 -16.01 3.31 -1.72
CA TYR A 87 -17.37 3.81 -1.67
C TYR A 87 -18.09 3.26 -0.45
N SER A 88 -18.65 4.14 0.38
CA SER A 88 -19.32 3.79 1.64
C SER A 88 -20.80 4.16 1.60
N ILE A 89 -21.65 3.24 2.09
CA ILE A 89 -23.12 3.39 2.13
C ILE A 89 -23.60 3.26 3.57
N ALA A 90 -24.31 4.28 4.04
CA ALA A 90 -25.01 4.35 5.34
C ALA A 90 -24.09 4.01 6.55
N ALA A 91 -22.78 4.23 6.43
CA ALA A 91 -21.76 3.82 7.40
C ALA A 91 -21.80 2.32 7.79
N LYS A 92 -22.52 1.51 7.03
CA LYS A 92 -22.66 0.05 7.25
C LYS A 92 -21.93 -0.78 6.22
N TRP A 93 -21.99 -0.37 4.97
CA TRP A 93 -21.35 -1.08 3.86
C TRP A 93 -20.26 -0.24 3.23
N PHE A 94 -19.18 -0.87 2.85
CA PHE A 94 -18.19 -0.26 1.98
C PHE A 94 -17.65 -1.26 0.97
N VAL A 95 -17.29 -0.74 -0.19
CA VAL A 95 -16.59 -1.47 -1.24
C VAL A 95 -15.34 -0.68 -1.56
N SER A 96 -14.20 -1.35 -1.66
CA SER A 96 -12.96 -0.71 -2.10
C SER A 96 -12.28 -1.53 -3.20
N VAL A 97 -11.63 -0.83 -4.11
CA VAL A 97 -10.76 -1.39 -5.15
C VAL A 97 -9.48 -0.59 -5.15
N GLY A 98 -8.36 -1.27 -5.17
CA GLY A 98 -7.05 -0.64 -5.21
C GLY A 98 -6.08 -1.42 -6.06
N ASP A 99 -5.09 -0.69 -6.59
CA ASP A 99 -3.93 -1.24 -7.26
C ASP A 99 -2.67 -0.56 -6.74
N LYS A 100 -1.61 -1.33 -6.59
CA LYS A 100 -0.28 -0.87 -6.23
C LYS A 100 0.70 -1.46 -7.23
N TYR A 101 1.42 -0.62 -7.93
CA TYR A 101 2.27 -0.99 -9.05
C TYR A 101 3.72 -0.57 -8.82
N ASN A 102 4.63 -1.55 -8.88
CA ASN A 102 6.08 -1.32 -8.83
C ASN A 102 6.63 -1.10 -10.25
N TYR A 103 6.33 0.03 -10.85
CA TYR A 103 6.72 0.32 -12.23
C TYR A 103 8.20 0.65 -12.40
N GLY A 104 8.85 1.10 -11.35
CA GLY A 104 10.26 1.53 -11.37
C GLY A 104 11.25 0.46 -10.94
N ASN A 105 10.82 -0.79 -10.76
CA ASN A 105 11.73 -1.86 -10.41
C ASN A 105 12.83 -2.01 -11.48
N PRO A 106 14.11 -2.04 -11.12
CA PRO A 106 15.21 -2.25 -12.05
C PRO A 106 15.11 -3.58 -12.81
N ILE A 107 14.58 -4.62 -12.15
CA ILE A 107 14.34 -5.93 -12.74
C ILE A 107 12.93 -5.91 -13.35
N ALA A 108 12.82 -6.01 -14.68
CA ALA A 108 11.55 -5.90 -15.38
C ALA A 108 10.51 -6.94 -14.93
N ASP A 109 10.94 -8.15 -14.65
CA ASP A 109 10.09 -9.26 -14.20
C ASP A 109 9.49 -9.04 -12.79
N ASN A 110 10.03 -8.10 -12.02
CA ASN A 110 9.52 -7.73 -10.69
C ASN A 110 8.60 -6.49 -10.72
N ARG A 111 8.22 -6.01 -11.89
CA ARG A 111 7.26 -4.92 -12.07
C ARG A 111 5.83 -5.44 -11.97
N ASP A 112 5.45 -5.75 -10.77
CA ASP A 112 4.18 -6.39 -10.46
C ASP A 112 3.08 -5.41 -10.11
N HIS A 113 1.85 -5.76 -10.50
CA HIS A 113 0.61 -5.17 -10.02
C HIS A 113 0.06 -5.95 -8.83
N TYR A 114 -0.35 -5.21 -7.81
CA TYR A 114 -0.98 -5.76 -6.60
C TYR A 114 -2.38 -5.18 -6.47
N TYR A 115 -3.32 -5.80 -7.19
CA TYR A 115 -4.72 -5.38 -7.20
C TYR A 115 -5.52 -6.10 -6.13
N THR A 116 -6.33 -5.34 -5.42
CA THR A 116 -7.21 -5.85 -4.35
C THR A 116 -8.61 -5.28 -4.48
N ALA A 117 -9.59 -6.08 -4.11
CA ALA A 117 -10.96 -5.64 -3.95
C ALA A 117 -11.47 -6.10 -2.57
N SER A 118 -12.20 -5.22 -1.89
CA SER A 118 -12.76 -5.54 -0.57
C SER A 118 -14.22 -5.16 -0.49
N LEU A 119 -14.99 -5.99 0.23
CA LEU A 119 -16.38 -5.73 0.62
C LEU A 119 -16.45 -5.81 2.15
N GLY A 120 -16.93 -4.76 2.77
CA GLY A 120 -17.06 -4.70 4.22
C GLY A 120 -18.46 -4.38 4.69
N TYR A 121 -18.83 -5.00 5.82
CA TYR A 121 -20.06 -4.74 6.54
C TYR A 121 -19.77 -4.41 7.99
N ILE A 122 -20.38 -3.35 8.50
CA ILE A 122 -20.25 -2.87 9.87
C ILE A 122 -21.63 -2.86 10.52
N HIS A 123 -21.74 -3.55 11.63
CA HIS A 123 -22.95 -3.57 12.46
C HIS A 123 -22.57 -3.36 13.92
N GLU A 124 -22.95 -2.22 14.46
CA GLU A 124 -22.59 -1.81 15.84
C GLU A 124 -21.07 -1.89 16.06
N SER A 125 -20.61 -2.75 16.96
CA SER A 125 -19.21 -2.99 17.28
C SER A 125 -18.54 -4.10 16.45
N THR A 126 -19.30 -4.74 15.54
CA THR A 126 -18.81 -5.84 14.70
C THR A 126 -18.53 -5.35 13.28
N ARG A 127 -17.37 -5.71 12.77
CA ARG A 127 -16.93 -5.42 11.41
C ARG A 127 -16.51 -6.71 10.72
N ILE A 128 -17.07 -6.98 9.55
CA ILE A 128 -16.76 -8.12 8.69
C ILE A 128 -16.20 -7.57 7.38
N VAL A 129 -15.06 -8.06 6.94
CA VAL A 129 -14.41 -7.64 5.68
C VAL A 129 -13.96 -8.86 4.91
N LEU A 130 -14.44 -9.00 3.69
CA LEU A 130 -13.93 -9.94 2.70
C LEU A 130 -13.03 -9.17 1.74
N THR A 131 -11.79 -9.63 1.57
CA THR A 131 -10.82 -9.07 0.64
C THR A 131 -10.33 -10.15 -0.30
N GLY A 132 -10.26 -9.87 -1.59
CA GLY A 132 -9.68 -10.74 -2.61
C GLY A 132 -8.68 -10.00 -3.47
N GLY A 133 -7.71 -10.74 -4.02
CA GLY A 133 -6.69 -10.20 -4.92
C GLY A 133 -5.28 -10.63 -4.60
N ARG A 134 -4.32 -9.90 -5.13
CA ARG A 134 -2.88 -10.03 -4.86
C ARG A 134 -2.44 -8.78 -4.11
N GLN A 135 -1.92 -8.94 -2.90
CA GLN A 135 -1.42 -7.82 -2.09
C GLN A 135 0.07 -7.97 -1.82
N SER A 136 0.79 -6.84 -1.83
CA SER A 136 2.17 -6.78 -1.34
C SER A 136 2.16 -6.77 0.18
N GLU A 137 3.25 -7.18 0.80
CA GLU A 137 3.44 -6.95 2.23
C GLU A 137 3.44 -5.46 2.56
N GLY A 138 3.11 -5.13 3.79
CA GLY A 138 3.11 -3.76 4.32
C GLY A 138 1.78 -3.37 4.95
N MET A 139 1.60 -2.07 5.15
CA MET A 139 0.38 -1.53 5.75
C MET A 139 -0.71 -1.34 4.70
N VAL A 140 -1.89 -1.86 4.98
CA VAL A 140 -3.10 -1.71 4.16
C VAL A 140 -4.21 -1.08 4.99
N CYS A 141 -4.81 -0.02 4.46
CA CYS A 141 -5.92 0.70 5.10
C CYS A 141 -7.19 0.54 4.29
N VAL A 142 -8.20 -0.13 4.85
CA VAL A 142 -9.51 -0.36 4.21
C VAL A 142 -10.62 -0.06 5.20
N GLY A 143 -11.62 0.69 4.79
CA GLY A 143 -12.76 1.08 5.62
C GLY A 143 -12.35 1.80 6.91
N GLY A 144 -11.29 2.63 6.87
CA GLY A 144 -10.79 3.39 8.02
C GLY A 144 -9.95 2.62 9.05
N VAL A 145 -9.65 1.33 8.80
CA VAL A 145 -8.78 0.51 9.66
C VAL A 145 -7.51 0.13 8.90
N CYS A 146 -6.36 0.39 9.52
CA CYS A 146 -5.04 0.05 8.96
C CYS A 146 -4.46 -1.16 9.69
N ARG A 147 -3.85 -2.09 8.95
CA ARG A 147 -3.17 -3.27 9.48
C ARG A 147 -1.97 -3.63 8.64
N VAL A 148 -0.98 -4.24 9.26
CA VAL A 148 0.15 -4.85 8.56
C VAL A 148 -0.29 -6.23 8.03
N VAL A 149 -0.02 -6.48 6.76
CA VAL A 149 -0.36 -7.73 6.07
C VAL A 149 0.87 -8.32 5.40
N PRO A 150 1.00 -9.65 5.34
CA PRO A 150 2.03 -10.31 4.55
C PRO A 150 1.69 -10.24 3.05
N ALA A 151 2.71 -10.43 2.20
CA ALA A 151 2.47 -10.65 0.77
C ALA A 151 1.62 -11.90 0.59
N SER A 152 0.52 -11.79 -0.15
CA SER A 152 -0.41 -12.90 -0.36
C SER A 152 -1.23 -12.72 -1.62
N SER A 153 -1.74 -13.86 -2.14
CA SER A 153 -2.68 -13.88 -3.26
C SER A 153 -3.82 -14.84 -2.90
N GLY A 154 -5.06 -14.39 -3.08
CA GLY A 154 -6.25 -15.16 -2.75
C GLY A 154 -7.32 -14.34 -2.06
N PHE A 155 -8.04 -14.98 -1.12
CA PHE A 155 -9.12 -14.36 -0.36
C PHE A 155 -8.81 -14.38 1.14
N SER A 156 -9.18 -13.32 1.81
CA SER A 156 -9.12 -13.22 3.28
C SER A 156 -10.46 -12.74 3.84
N LEU A 157 -10.89 -13.34 4.93
CA LEU A 157 -12.05 -12.90 5.72
C LEU A 157 -11.55 -12.42 7.07
N SER A 158 -11.91 -11.18 7.43
CA SER A 158 -11.58 -10.59 8.72
C SER A 158 -12.86 -10.25 9.47
N ILE A 159 -12.96 -10.69 10.71
CA ILE A 159 -14.07 -10.37 11.61
C ILE A 159 -13.44 -9.72 12.85
N THR A 160 -13.87 -8.51 13.17
CA THR A 160 -13.41 -7.76 14.33
C THR A 160 -14.63 -7.33 15.15
N THR A 161 -14.65 -7.65 16.43
CA THR A 161 -15.69 -7.23 17.38
C THR A 161 -15.04 -6.61 18.59
N SER A 162 -15.60 -5.49 19.08
CA SER A 162 -15.24 -4.89 20.38
C SER A 162 -16.39 -5.04 21.35
N PHE A 163 -16.10 -5.33 22.61
CA PHE A 163 -17.05 -5.55 23.70
C PHE A 163 -17.01 -4.40 24.68
#